data_f0747236f0b53be4b845bc13cd1d53f5
#
_entry.id   f0747236f0b53be4b845bc13cd1d53f5
#
_cell.length_a   1.000
_cell.length_b   1.000
_cell.length_c   1.000
_cell.angle_alpha   90.00
_cell.angle_beta   90.00
_cell.angle_gamma   90.00
#
_symmetry.space_group_name_H-M   'P 1'
#
loop_
_entity.id
_entity.type
_entity.pdbx_description
1 polymer ?
#
loop_
_entity_poly.entity_id
_entity_poly.type
_entity_poly.pdbx_seq_one_letter_code
_entity_poly.pdbx_strand_id
1 'polypeptide(L)'
;MDSENKIPYGKVSTAEELGGLIRLHRKSQQVRINDVSEISMLGERFIGECERGKATCQIGKIFQLLACLGLEIRVVPRGSK
;
A
#
# COMPACT_ATOMS: atom_id res chain seq x y z
N MET A 1 -19.81 -12.34 0.57
CA MET A 1 -19.32 -12.43 0.28
C MET A 1 -18.52 -12.11 -0.22
N ASP A 2 -17.93 -11.91 -0.09
CA ASP A 2 -17.39 -11.40 -0.61
C ASP A 2 -16.19 -11.90 -1.08
N SER A 3 -15.99 -12.86 -1.66
CA SER A 3 -14.78 -13.37 -2.20
C SER A 3 -14.23 -12.49 -3.29
N GLU A 4 -15.05 -11.71 -3.90
CA GLU A 4 -14.53 -10.80 -4.91
C GLU A 4 -13.69 -9.68 -4.32
N ASN A 5 -13.67 -9.57 -3.01
CA ASN A 5 -12.87 -8.55 -2.35
C ASN A 5 -11.56 -9.09 -1.81
N LYS A 6 -11.12 -10.20 -2.37
CA LYS A 6 -9.86 -10.77 -1.93
C LYS A 6 -8.71 -9.85 -2.27
N ILE A 7 -7.93 -9.52 -1.28
CA ILE A 7 -6.76 -8.69 -1.42
C ILE A 7 -5.55 -9.60 -1.24
N PRO A 8 -4.59 -9.55 -2.16
CA PRO A 8 -3.45 -10.50 -2.09
C PRO A 8 -2.41 -10.04 -1.07
N TYR A 9 -2.80 -10.02 0.19
CA TYR A 9 -1.84 -9.72 1.24
C TYR A 9 -0.77 -10.79 1.27
N GLY A 10 0.39 -10.42 1.81
CA GLY A 10 1.46 -11.36 2.00
C GLY A 10 2.68 -10.98 1.21
N LYS A 11 3.17 -11.90 0.39
CA LYS A 11 4.41 -11.70 -0.33
C LYS A 11 4.27 -10.63 -1.41
N VAL A 12 5.19 -9.67 -1.40
CA VAL A 12 5.25 -8.60 -2.39
C VAL A 12 6.66 -8.55 -2.93
N SER A 13 6.81 -8.55 -4.24
CA SER A 13 8.13 -8.59 -4.86
C SER A 13 8.43 -7.39 -5.75
N THR A 14 7.42 -6.60 -6.10
CA THR A 14 7.63 -5.45 -6.99
C THR A 14 6.89 -4.25 -6.49
N ALA A 15 7.31 -3.08 -6.99
CA ALA A 15 6.63 -1.84 -6.65
C ALA A 15 5.18 -1.85 -7.14
N GLU A 16 4.95 -2.47 -8.31
CA GLU A 16 3.61 -2.57 -8.85
C GLU A 16 2.72 -3.41 -7.95
N GLU A 17 3.24 -4.52 -7.47
CA GLU A 17 2.47 -5.38 -6.57
C GLU A 17 2.10 -4.65 -5.30
N LEU A 18 3.08 -3.97 -4.72
CA LEU A 18 2.84 -3.24 -3.48
C LEU A 18 1.83 -2.12 -3.71
N GLY A 19 2.01 -1.36 -4.78
CA GLY A 19 1.10 -0.26 -5.07
C GLY A 19 -0.32 -0.73 -5.30
N GLY A 20 -0.46 -1.82 -6.05
CA GLY A 20 -1.79 -2.39 -6.30
C GLY A 20 -2.46 -2.85 -5.03
N LEU A 21 -1.68 -3.47 -4.15
CA LEU A 21 -2.21 -3.93 -2.88
C LEU A 21 -2.64 -2.76 -2.00
N ILE A 22 -1.83 -1.71 -1.94
CA ILE A 22 -2.18 -0.51 -1.19
C ILE A 22 -3.51 0.06 -1.69
N ARG A 23 -3.66 0.12 -3.00
CA ARG A 23 -4.89 0.67 -3.59
C ARG A 23 -6.10 -0.19 -3.25
N LEU A 24 -5.98 -1.50 -3.39
CA LEU A 24 -7.07 -2.40 -3.06
C LEU A 24 -7.46 -2.29 -1.60
N HIS A 25 -6.45 -2.26 -0.73
CA HIS A 25 -6.69 -2.15 0.70
C HIS A 25 -7.39 -0.83 1.04
N ARG A 26 -6.88 0.28 0.48
CA ARG A 26 -7.48 1.58 0.72
C ARG A 26 -8.93 1.59 0.30
N LYS A 27 -9.21 1.05 -0.89
CA LYS A 27 -10.58 1.03 -1.41
C LYS A 27 -11.48 0.15 -0.56
N SER A 28 -10.93 -0.94 -0.02
CA SER A 28 -11.73 -1.81 0.85
C SER A 28 -12.12 -1.09 2.13
N GLN A 29 -11.33 -0.10 2.54
CA GLN A 29 -11.65 0.73 3.71
C GLN A 29 -12.57 1.88 3.37
N GLN A 30 -12.90 2.03 2.08
CA GLN A 30 -13.78 3.09 1.59
C GLN A 30 -13.23 4.48 1.90
N VAL A 31 -11.92 4.63 1.79
CA VAL A 31 -11.25 5.93 1.98
C VAL A 31 -10.69 6.40 0.66
N ARG A 32 -10.75 7.69 0.46
CA ARG A 32 -10.21 8.31 -0.74
C ARG A 32 -8.75 8.70 -0.52
N ILE A 33 -8.04 8.90 -1.62
CA ILE A 33 -6.65 9.37 -1.54
C ILE A 33 -6.58 10.68 -0.74
N ASN A 34 -7.54 11.55 -0.96
CA ASN A 34 -7.60 12.83 -0.26
C ASN A 34 -7.65 12.62 1.25
N ASP A 35 -8.46 11.67 1.71
CA ASP A 35 -8.58 11.39 3.14
C ASP A 35 -7.27 10.88 3.71
N VAL A 36 -6.64 9.97 2.98
CA VAL A 36 -5.37 9.40 3.42
C VAL A 36 -4.28 10.47 3.43
N SER A 37 -4.30 11.36 2.45
CA SER A 37 -3.35 12.45 2.38
C SER A 37 -3.43 13.33 3.63
N GLU A 38 -4.64 13.64 4.06
CA GLU A 38 -4.83 14.50 5.22
C GLU A 38 -4.32 13.84 6.50
N ILE A 39 -4.61 12.56 6.65
CA ILE A 39 -4.23 11.84 7.86
C ILE A 39 -2.73 11.55 7.89
N SER A 40 -2.18 11.12 6.76
CA SER A 40 -0.78 10.70 6.71
C SER A 40 0.18 11.86 6.54
N MET A 41 -0.31 13.02 6.13
CA MET A 41 0.50 14.20 5.83
C MET A 41 1.34 13.98 4.57
N LEU A 42 0.99 13.01 3.75
CA LEU A 42 1.65 12.75 2.48
C LEU A 42 0.83 13.39 1.37
N GLY A 43 1.50 13.84 0.31
CA GLY A 43 0.81 14.45 -0.81
C GLY A 43 -0.03 13.45 -1.57
N GLU A 44 -1.15 13.90 -2.12
CA GLU A 44 -2.02 13.04 -2.93
C GLU A 44 -1.27 12.49 -4.13
N ARG A 45 -0.43 13.31 -4.73
CA ARG A 45 0.35 12.88 -5.88
C ARG A 45 1.28 11.72 -5.51
N PHE A 46 1.94 11.83 -4.35
CA PHE A 46 2.82 10.77 -3.89
C PHE A 46 2.04 9.46 -3.71
N ILE A 47 0.88 9.56 -3.05
CA ILE A 47 0.06 8.37 -2.81
C ILE A 47 -0.38 7.75 -4.12
N GLY A 48 -0.84 8.57 -5.05
CA GLY A 48 -1.27 8.09 -6.35
C GLY A 48 -0.15 7.41 -7.13
N GLU A 49 1.05 8.00 -7.09
CA GLU A 49 2.20 7.41 -7.77
C GLU A 49 2.58 6.08 -7.15
N CYS A 50 2.53 6.00 -5.81
CA CYS A 50 2.78 4.76 -5.11
C CYS A 50 1.81 3.67 -5.56
N GLU A 51 0.54 4.00 -5.62
CA GLU A 51 -0.49 3.03 -6.00
C GLU A 51 -0.33 2.56 -7.43
N ARG A 52 0.26 3.39 -8.27
CA ARG A 52 0.52 3.03 -9.66
C ARG A 52 1.84 2.28 -9.83
N GLY A 53 2.55 2.04 -8.74
CA GLY A 53 3.76 1.23 -8.79
C GLY A 53 5.02 1.95 -9.15
N LYS A 54 5.09 3.26 -8.90
CA LYS A 54 6.30 4.02 -9.21
C LYS A 54 7.46 3.48 -8.38
N ALA A 55 8.50 3.02 -9.07
CA ALA A 55 9.62 2.33 -8.41
C ALA A 55 10.50 3.25 -7.59
N THR A 56 10.43 4.55 -7.82
CA THR A 56 11.32 5.51 -7.17
C THR A 56 10.67 6.22 -5.99
N CYS A 57 9.56 5.70 -5.48
CA CYS A 57 8.93 6.28 -4.30
C CYS A 57 9.85 6.14 -3.09
N GLN A 58 9.92 7.18 -2.29
CA GLN A 58 10.75 7.21 -1.10
C GLN A 58 10.24 6.19 -0.09
N ILE A 59 11.10 5.26 0.31
CA ILE A 59 10.69 4.14 1.16
C ILE A 59 10.17 4.61 2.52
N GLY A 60 10.77 5.64 3.08
CA GLY A 60 10.30 6.15 4.37
C GLY A 60 8.87 6.63 4.31
N LYS A 61 8.50 7.27 3.21
CA LYS A 61 7.13 7.73 3.02
C LYS A 61 6.19 6.56 2.77
N ILE A 62 6.69 5.50 2.14
CA ILE A 62 5.88 4.30 1.94
C ILE A 62 5.54 3.69 3.28
N PHE A 63 6.51 3.58 4.20
CA PHE A 63 6.23 3.08 5.54
C PHE A 63 5.18 3.92 6.25
N GLN A 64 5.27 5.25 6.08
CA GLN A 64 4.31 6.16 6.68
C GLN A 64 2.91 5.91 6.13
N LEU A 65 2.82 5.71 4.83
CA LEU A 65 1.54 5.43 4.18
C LEU A 65 0.95 4.11 4.66
N LEU A 66 1.78 3.07 4.73
CA LEU A 66 1.34 1.76 5.19
C LEU A 66 0.82 1.84 6.62
N ALA A 67 1.56 2.52 7.49
CA ALA A 67 1.13 2.66 8.88
C ALA A 67 -0.22 3.35 8.97
N CYS A 68 -0.41 4.37 8.14
CA CYS A 68 -1.68 5.11 8.12
C CYS A 68 -2.84 4.20 7.74
N LEU A 69 -2.58 3.22 6.87
CA LEU A 69 -3.61 2.31 6.39
C LEU A 69 -3.72 1.03 7.23
N GLY A 70 -2.92 0.92 8.28
CA GLY A 70 -2.96 -0.28 9.12
C GLY A 70 -2.25 -1.47 8.51
N LEU A 71 -1.32 -1.22 7.61
CA LEU A 71 -0.53 -2.27 6.97
C LEU A 71 0.88 -2.28 7.52
N GLU A 72 1.53 -3.43 7.45
CA GLU A 72 2.91 -3.54 7.89
C GLU A 72 3.70 -4.38 6.90
N ILE A 73 5.00 -4.13 6.85
CA ILE A 73 5.91 -4.90 6.03
C ILE A 73 6.69 -5.82 6.95
N ARG A 74 6.88 -7.05 6.50
CA ARG A 74 7.73 -8.01 7.20
C ARG A 74 8.83 -8.45 6.26
N VAL A 75 10.01 -8.64 6.83
CA VAL A 75 11.16 -9.09 6.08
C VAL A 75 11.55 -10.47 6.58
N VAL A 76 11.51 -11.45 5.68
CA VAL A 76 11.83 -12.83 6.05
C VAL A 76 12.82 -13.38 5.03
N PRO A 77 13.64 -14.36 5.42
CA PRO A 77 14.55 -14.96 4.46
C PRO A 77 13.79 -15.63 3.34
N ARG A 78 14.30 -15.48 2.12
CA ARG A 78 13.69 -16.12 0.98
C ARG A 78 13.84 -17.64 1.14
N GLY A 79 12.77 -18.37 0.84
CA GLY A 79 12.79 -19.81 0.97
C GLY A 79 12.55 -20.30 2.39
N SER A 80 12.33 -19.41 3.32
CA SER A 80 12.01 -19.75 4.69
C SER A 80 10.65 -20.42 4.76
N LYS A 81 10.50 -21.35 5.69
CA LYS A 81 9.23 -22.06 5.84
C LYS A 81 8.45 -21.67 7.06
#